data_5cb61891e93894e63f696f37b71c9fb9
#
_entry.id   5cb61891e93894e63f696f37b71c9fb9
#
_cell.length_a   1.000
_cell.length_b   1.000
_cell.length_c   1.000
_cell.angle_alpha   90.00
_cell.angle_beta   90.00
_cell.angle_gamma   90.00
#
_symmetry.space_group_name_H-M   'P 1'
#
loop_
_entity.id
_entity.type
_entity.pdbx_description
1 polymer ?
#
loop_
_entity_poly.entity_id
_entity_poly.type
_entity_poly.pdbx_seq_one_letter_code
_entity_poly.pdbx_strand_id
1 'polypeptide(L)'
;MEFVDFNQSHIAMALKIAKDNYEKERQQVSELPENVTLPDLTHFAENGLGVTAIQDGQVLGFLCPYLPREDVFGTTMVRGTFVPMNAHGVATHIAEEDRGRIYSKLYQATAAKLIKRGIRSHAIALYTHDQSGARSFLYNGFGLRCIDLVRSIDVIPEDKTLKIEDQRKVEYVELFRDEWVLLLDQHNGLISHLSNSPSFMKFTPLDEAALYQQTTEDVRYFAAKVNARCVAYIKLSDRGENFATEVDEMMNICGAYCETEYRGSGLYHNLLCYVMKKLQSEGYRLLGVDCESFNPTARGFWLKYFKEYTHSVVRRIDEKAVDEAMKEQ
;
A
#
# COMPACT_ATOMS: atom_id res chain seq x y z
N MET A 1 -11.67 -30.53 -7.62
CA MET A 1 -11.49 -29.22 -6.98
C MET A 1 -12.79 -28.44 -7.15
N GLU A 2 -13.35 -27.96 -6.06
CA GLU A 2 -14.59 -27.18 -6.00
C GLU A 2 -14.30 -25.77 -5.53
N PHE A 3 -15.13 -24.82 -5.94
CA PHE A 3 -15.07 -23.42 -5.53
C PHE A 3 -16.37 -23.08 -4.83
N VAL A 4 -16.29 -22.92 -3.50
CA VAL A 4 -17.45 -22.72 -2.63
C VAL A 4 -17.37 -21.39 -1.90
N ASP A 5 -18.47 -20.97 -1.30
CA ASP A 5 -18.51 -19.75 -0.50
C ASP A 5 -17.59 -19.87 0.71
N PHE A 6 -16.80 -18.82 0.96
CA PHE A 6 -15.97 -18.73 2.16
C PHE A 6 -16.87 -18.62 3.39
N ASN A 7 -16.59 -19.42 4.41
CA ASN A 7 -17.36 -19.45 5.65
C ASN A 7 -16.45 -19.71 6.86
N GLN A 8 -17.02 -19.70 8.05
CA GLN A 8 -16.28 -19.83 9.31
C GLN A 8 -15.44 -21.12 9.42
N SER A 9 -15.89 -22.23 8.85
CA SER A 9 -15.12 -23.49 8.90
C SER A 9 -13.81 -23.43 8.11
N HIS A 10 -13.65 -22.47 7.20
CA HIS A 10 -12.46 -22.29 6.39
C HIS A 10 -11.39 -21.39 7.04
N ILE A 11 -11.76 -20.59 8.06
CA ILE A 11 -10.91 -19.52 8.63
C ILE A 11 -9.56 -20.06 9.12
N ALA A 12 -9.55 -21.12 9.90
CA ALA A 12 -8.32 -21.66 10.47
C ALA A 12 -7.29 -22.04 9.39
N MET A 13 -7.75 -22.68 8.32
CA MET A 13 -6.87 -23.08 7.21
C MET A 13 -6.49 -21.87 6.34
N ALA A 14 -7.41 -20.92 6.14
CA ALA A 14 -7.13 -19.68 5.42
C ALA A 14 -6.05 -18.85 6.13
N LEU A 15 -6.11 -18.68 7.44
CA LEU A 15 -5.08 -18.01 8.24
C LEU A 15 -3.73 -18.73 8.14
N LYS A 16 -3.74 -20.07 8.17
CA LYS A 16 -2.51 -20.83 7.95
C LYS A 16 -1.90 -20.56 6.58
N ILE A 17 -2.72 -20.60 5.52
CA ILE A 17 -2.27 -20.31 4.15
C ILE A 17 -1.73 -18.87 4.06
N ALA A 18 -2.43 -17.87 4.64
CA ALA A 18 -1.98 -16.49 4.66
C ALA A 18 -0.63 -16.34 5.37
N LYS A 19 -0.45 -17.00 6.52
CA LYS A 19 0.82 -17.01 7.26
C LYS A 19 1.94 -17.65 6.46
N ASP A 20 1.71 -18.82 5.87
CA ASP A 20 2.71 -19.54 5.07
C ASP A 20 3.15 -18.69 3.84
N ASN A 21 2.23 -17.95 3.20
CA ASN A 21 2.56 -17.05 2.10
C ASN A 21 3.34 -15.81 2.59
N TYR A 22 3.00 -15.25 3.75
CA TYR A 22 3.78 -14.17 4.36
C TYR A 22 5.22 -14.61 4.65
N GLU A 23 5.40 -15.78 5.27
CA GLU A 23 6.73 -16.31 5.57
C GLU A 23 7.54 -16.58 4.30
N LYS A 24 6.89 -17.01 3.21
CA LYS A 24 7.54 -17.18 1.91
C LYS A 24 8.02 -15.83 1.35
N GLU A 25 7.22 -14.77 1.48
CA GLU A 25 7.63 -13.41 1.08
C GLU A 25 8.77 -12.89 1.97
N ARG A 26 8.68 -13.09 3.29
CA ARG A 26 9.72 -12.69 4.24
C ARG A 26 11.08 -13.33 3.95
N GLN A 27 11.10 -14.55 3.44
CA GLN A 27 12.34 -15.21 2.99
C GLN A 27 13.01 -14.49 1.80
N GLN A 28 12.25 -13.73 1.01
CA GLN A 28 12.77 -12.94 -0.11
C GLN A 28 13.06 -11.48 0.31
N VAL A 29 12.28 -10.95 1.25
CA VAL A 29 12.39 -9.59 1.79
C VAL A 29 12.65 -9.67 3.29
N SER A 30 13.93 -9.82 3.65
CA SER A 30 14.38 -10.04 5.03
C SER A 30 14.09 -8.88 5.98
N GLU A 31 13.74 -7.72 5.44
CA GLU A 31 13.34 -6.53 6.18
C GLU A 31 11.90 -6.60 6.69
N LEU A 32 11.10 -7.55 6.24
CA LEU A 32 9.74 -7.75 6.78
C LEU A 32 9.80 -8.26 8.23
N PRO A 33 8.91 -7.77 9.12
CA PRO A 33 8.87 -8.17 10.53
C PRO A 33 8.71 -9.68 10.72
N GLU A 34 9.38 -10.25 11.73
CA GLU A 34 9.21 -11.67 12.06
C GLU A 34 7.90 -11.97 12.79
N ASN A 35 7.54 -11.07 13.69
CA ASN A 35 6.41 -11.25 14.59
C ASN A 35 5.26 -10.35 14.15
N VAL A 36 4.40 -10.88 13.26
CA VAL A 36 3.20 -10.19 12.82
C VAL A 36 1.95 -10.90 13.34
N THR A 37 0.93 -10.12 13.65
CA THR A 37 -0.40 -10.64 13.96
C THR A 37 -1.29 -10.53 12.74
N LEU A 38 -1.71 -11.68 12.21
CA LEU A 38 -2.67 -11.67 11.10
C LEU A 38 -4.04 -11.22 11.60
N PRO A 39 -4.70 -10.28 10.91
CA PRO A 39 -6.08 -9.91 11.21
C PRO A 39 -7.05 -11.08 11.09
N ASP A 40 -8.08 -11.09 11.91
CA ASP A 40 -9.15 -12.08 11.85
C ASP A 40 -9.93 -12.02 10.53
N LEU A 41 -10.41 -13.18 10.08
CA LEU A 41 -11.15 -13.32 8.83
C LEU A 41 -12.67 -13.50 9.02
N THR A 42 -13.18 -13.37 10.24
CA THR A 42 -14.61 -13.61 10.56
C THR A 42 -15.54 -12.72 9.74
N HIS A 43 -15.22 -11.42 9.62
CA HIS A 43 -16.04 -10.50 8.85
C HIS A 43 -16.10 -10.83 7.34
N PHE A 44 -15.09 -11.52 6.80
CA PHE A 44 -15.10 -12.01 5.41
C PHE A 44 -15.99 -13.24 5.25
N ALA A 45 -16.07 -14.10 6.29
CA ALA A 45 -16.99 -15.22 6.28
C ALA A 45 -18.47 -14.79 6.35
N GLU A 46 -18.73 -13.64 6.97
CA GLU A 46 -20.07 -13.09 7.15
C GLU A 46 -20.55 -12.26 5.96
N ASN A 47 -19.65 -11.63 5.21
CA ASN A 47 -20.02 -10.72 4.11
C ASN A 47 -20.51 -11.44 2.84
N GLY A 48 -20.30 -12.74 2.72
CA GLY A 48 -20.78 -13.58 1.63
C GLY A 48 -20.12 -13.34 0.27
N LEU A 49 -19.00 -12.58 0.22
CA LEU A 49 -18.27 -12.28 -1.02
C LEU A 49 -17.14 -13.27 -1.28
N GLY A 50 -16.53 -13.79 -0.22
CA GLY A 50 -15.38 -14.67 -0.29
C GLY A 50 -15.65 -16.01 -0.98
N VAL A 51 -14.59 -16.59 -1.54
CA VAL A 51 -14.59 -17.90 -2.21
C VAL A 51 -13.40 -18.73 -1.72
N THR A 52 -13.62 -20.01 -1.54
CA THR A 52 -12.63 -21.02 -1.14
C THR A 52 -12.49 -22.09 -2.21
N ALA A 53 -11.27 -22.46 -2.56
CA ALA A 53 -10.96 -23.63 -3.38
C ALA A 53 -10.74 -24.86 -2.47
N ILE A 54 -11.51 -25.92 -2.66
CA ILE A 54 -11.45 -27.15 -1.87
C ILE A 54 -11.19 -28.34 -2.79
N GLN A 55 -10.33 -29.23 -2.36
CA GLN A 55 -10.13 -30.53 -2.99
C GLN A 55 -9.94 -31.60 -1.90
N ASP A 56 -10.66 -32.72 -2.00
CA ASP A 56 -10.59 -33.84 -1.06
C ASP A 56 -10.78 -33.41 0.41
N GLY A 57 -11.66 -32.41 0.63
CA GLY A 57 -11.93 -31.82 1.94
C GLY A 57 -10.86 -30.84 2.46
N GLN A 58 -9.81 -30.58 1.69
CA GLN A 58 -8.74 -29.66 2.07
C GLN A 58 -8.89 -28.31 1.38
N VAL A 59 -8.70 -27.21 2.13
CA VAL A 59 -8.63 -25.86 1.59
C VAL A 59 -7.28 -25.66 0.89
N LEU A 60 -7.32 -25.41 -0.42
CA LEU A 60 -6.12 -25.16 -1.23
C LEU A 60 -5.86 -23.67 -1.50
N GLY A 61 -6.90 -22.85 -1.35
CA GLY A 61 -6.78 -21.40 -1.53
C GLY A 61 -8.07 -20.69 -1.22
N PHE A 62 -8.00 -19.39 -1.06
CA PHE A 62 -9.16 -18.53 -0.77
C PHE A 62 -8.94 -17.12 -1.31
N LEU A 63 -10.03 -16.37 -1.48
CA LEU A 63 -10.02 -14.97 -1.89
C LEU A 63 -11.25 -14.27 -1.32
N CYS A 64 -11.04 -13.29 -0.44
CA CYS A 64 -12.06 -12.64 0.35
C CYS A 64 -11.96 -11.12 0.28
N PRO A 65 -12.80 -10.45 -0.54
CA PRO A 65 -12.82 -9.00 -0.62
C PRO A 65 -13.56 -8.36 0.57
N TYR A 66 -13.18 -7.14 0.90
CA TYR A 66 -13.95 -6.27 1.78
C TYR A 66 -15.33 -5.93 1.20
N LEU A 67 -16.24 -5.48 2.06
CA LEU A 67 -17.48 -4.85 1.60
C LEU A 67 -17.16 -3.63 0.73
N PRO A 68 -17.94 -3.40 -0.34
CA PRO A 68 -17.65 -2.34 -1.30
C PRO A 68 -17.83 -0.95 -0.69
N ARG A 69 -17.04 0.00 -1.22
CA ARG A 69 -17.14 1.44 -0.94
C ARG A 69 -17.38 2.20 -2.23
N GLU A 70 -18.04 3.36 -2.14
CA GLU A 70 -18.37 4.18 -3.32
C GLU A 70 -17.12 4.84 -3.93
N ASP A 71 -16.12 5.15 -3.11
CA ASP A 71 -14.86 5.77 -3.50
C ASP A 71 -13.67 4.98 -2.96
N VAL A 72 -13.55 3.74 -3.38
CA VAL A 72 -12.64 2.74 -2.79
C VAL A 72 -11.18 3.21 -2.61
N PHE A 73 -10.73 4.20 -3.38
CA PHE A 73 -9.38 4.77 -3.28
C PHE A 73 -9.38 6.27 -2.96
N GLY A 74 -10.49 6.84 -2.52
CA GLY A 74 -10.64 8.27 -2.21
C GLY A 74 -10.49 9.23 -3.40
N THR A 75 -10.15 8.73 -4.58
CA THR A 75 -9.92 9.52 -5.81
C THR A 75 -10.72 9.02 -7.01
N THR A 76 -11.50 7.97 -6.84
CA THR A 76 -12.34 7.39 -7.88
C THR A 76 -13.79 7.47 -7.45
N MET A 77 -14.65 7.99 -8.30
CA MET A 77 -16.10 8.03 -8.07
C MET A 77 -16.75 6.70 -8.50
N VAL A 78 -16.19 5.58 -8.06
CA VAL A 78 -16.58 4.26 -8.51
C VAL A 78 -16.71 3.32 -7.35
N ARG A 79 -17.84 2.66 -7.27
CA ARG A 79 -18.04 1.59 -6.31
C ARG A 79 -17.07 0.45 -6.55
N GLY A 80 -16.26 0.16 -5.56
CA GLY A 80 -15.18 -0.82 -5.66
C GLY A 80 -14.96 -1.61 -4.39
N THR A 81 -14.08 -2.59 -4.46
CA THR A 81 -13.65 -3.40 -3.32
C THR A 81 -12.16 -3.67 -3.40
N PHE A 82 -11.61 -4.09 -2.27
CA PHE A 82 -10.19 -4.43 -2.10
C PHE A 82 -10.05 -5.77 -1.37
N VAL A 83 -9.12 -6.58 -1.80
CA VAL A 83 -8.70 -7.82 -1.14
C VAL A 83 -7.35 -7.57 -0.48
N PRO A 84 -7.26 -7.52 0.86
CA PRO A 84 -5.99 -7.30 1.55
C PRO A 84 -5.12 -8.55 1.53
N MET A 85 -3.82 -8.40 1.80
CA MET A 85 -2.81 -9.45 1.74
C MET A 85 -3.15 -10.70 2.58
N ASN A 86 -3.77 -10.50 3.75
CA ASN A 86 -4.15 -11.60 4.65
C ASN A 86 -5.45 -12.31 4.23
N ALA A 87 -6.21 -11.75 3.28
CA ALA A 87 -7.52 -12.25 2.91
C ALA A 87 -7.54 -13.02 1.57
N HIS A 88 -6.40 -13.45 1.11
CA HIS A 88 -6.27 -14.37 -0.03
C HIS A 88 -5.00 -15.20 0.08
N GLY A 89 -4.96 -16.26 -0.69
CA GLY A 89 -3.75 -17.08 -0.83
C GLY A 89 -4.06 -18.43 -1.45
N VAL A 90 -3.00 -19.04 -1.98
CA VAL A 90 -2.99 -20.45 -2.39
C VAL A 90 -1.92 -21.15 -1.57
N ALA A 91 -2.18 -22.38 -1.14
CA ALA A 91 -1.27 -23.14 -0.30
C ALA A 91 0.12 -23.29 -0.94
N THR A 92 1.16 -23.08 -0.15
CA THR A 92 2.55 -22.97 -0.65
C THR A 92 3.11 -24.28 -1.22
N HIS A 93 2.53 -25.44 -0.87
CA HIS A 93 2.91 -26.74 -1.41
C HIS A 93 2.35 -27.02 -2.83
N ILE A 94 1.42 -26.20 -3.32
CA ILE A 94 0.87 -26.32 -4.67
C ILE A 94 1.92 -25.84 -5.69
N ALA A 95 2.09 -26.60 -6.77
CA ALA A 95 2.99 -26.25 -7.85
C ALA A 95 2.63 -24.92 -8.50
N GLU A 96 3.60 -24.14 -8.95
CA GLU A 96 3.39 -22.77 -9.43
C GLU A 96 2.39 -22.67 -10.58
N GLU A 97 2.43 -23.59 -11.52
CA GLU A 97 1.49 -23.67 -12.66
C GLU A 97 0.03 -23.88 -12.21
N ASP A 98 -0.19 -24.67 -11.16
CA ASP A 98 -1.51 -24.91 -10.57
C ASP A 98 -1.96 -23.72 -9.67
N ARG A 99 -1.02 -23.06 -8.97
CA ARG A 99 -1.32 -21.87 -8.17
C ARG A 99 -2.00 -20.78 -9.01
N GLY A 100 -1.42 -20.46 -10.17
CA GLY A 100 -2.00 -19.46 -11.08
C GLY A 100 -3.40 -19.80 -11.55
N ARG A 101 -3.66 -21.11 -11.82
CA ARG A 101 -5.00 -21.59 -12.20
C ARG A 101 -6.00 -21.46 -11.04
N ILE A 102 -5.58 -21.78 -9.82
CA ILE A 102 -6.43 -21.64 -8.63
C ILE A 102 -6.77 -20.17 -8.40
N TYR A 103 -5.79 -19.25 -8.41
CA TYR A 103 -6.05 -17.81 -8.30
C TYR A 103 -7.05 -17.31 -9.35
N SER A 104 -6.85 -17.71 -10.62
CA SER A 104 -7.75 -17.29 -11.69
C SER A 104 -9.19 -17.77 -11.46
N LYS A 105 -9.38 -19.00 -10.99
CA LYS A 105 -10.71 -19.55 -10.69
C LYS A 105 -11.35 -18.93 -9.44
N LEU A 106 -10.58 -18.70 -8.40
CA LEU A 106 -11.04 -17.98 -7.21
C LEU A 106 -11.53 -16.58 -7.60
N TYR A 107 -10.73 -15.85 -8.40
CA TYR A 107 -11.14 -14.53 -8.87
C TYR A 107 -12.40 -14.59 -9.75
N GLN A 108 -12.48 -15.50 -10.70
CA GLN A 108 -13.68 -15.65 -11.57
C GLN A 108 -14.95 -15.87 -10.74
N ALA A 109 -14.90 -16.76 -9.74
CA ALA A 109 -16.02 -17.02 -8.86
C ALA A 109 -16.39 -15.82 -7.97
N THR A 110 -15.38 -15.14 -7.42
CA THR A 110 -15.56 -13.92 -6.63
C THR A 110 -16.10 -12.78 -7.51
N ALA A 111 -15.53 -12.55 -8.69
CA ALA A 111 -15.95 -11.50 -9.61
C ALA A 111 -17.42 -11.64 -10.03
N ALA A 112 -17.91 -12.87 -10.23
CA ALA A 112 -19.32 -13.11 -10.53
C ALA A 112 -20.27 -12.62 -9.42
N LYS A 113 -19.85 -12.73 -8.15
CA LYS A 113 -20.58 -12.15 -7.00
C LYS A 113 -20.49 -10.63 -6.96
N LEU A 114 -19.29 -10.08 -7.22
CA LEU A 114 -19.03 -8.65 -7.17
C LEU A 114 -19.84 -7.89 -8.23
N ILE A 115 -19.88 -8.40 -9.47
CA ILE A 115 -20.62 -7.81 -10.58
C ILE A 115 -22.11 -7.73 -10.25
N LYS A 116 -22.70 -8.79 -9.74
CA LYS A 116 -24.09 -8.81 -9.29
C LYS A 116 -24.43 -7.76 -8.22
N ARG A 117 -23.45 -7.33 -7.43
CA ARG A 117 -23.59 -6.26 -6.41
C ARG A 117 -23.23 -4.87 -6.94
N GLY A 118 -23.05 -4.70 -8.24
CA GLY A 118 -22.77 -3.40 -8.89
C GLY A 118 -21.34 -2.89 -8.65
N ILE A 119 -20.39 -3.78 -8.31
CA ILE A 119 -19.01 -3.39 -8.01
C ILE A 119 -18.23 -3.33 -9.30
N ARG A 120 -17.69 -2.14 -9.62
CA ARG A 120 -17.03 -1.83 -10.89
C ARG A 120 -15.53 -1.75 -10.81
N SER A 121 -14.95 -1.65 -9.61
CA SER A 121 -13.51 -1.63 -9.39
C SER A 121 -13.12 -2.75 -8.44
N HIS A 122 -12.29 -3.68 -8.92
CA HIS A 122 -11.77 -4.79 -8.14
C HIS A 122 -10.28 -4.57 -7.91
N ALA A 123 -9.83 -4.62 -6.66
CA ALA A 123 -8.43 -4.47 -6.31
C ALA A 123 -7.97 -5.59 -5.37
N ILE A 124 -6.67 -5.89 -5.41
CA ILE A 124 -6.04 -6.89 -4.56
C ILE A 124 -4.58 -6.52 -4.32
N ALA A 125 -4.10 -6.68 -3.07
CA ALA A 125 -2.69 -6.61 -2.75
C ALA A 125 -2.06 -8.00 -2.86
N LEU A 126 -1.04 -8.14 -3.69
CA LEU A 126 -0.31 -9.39 -3.92
C LEU A 126 1.10 -9.28 -3.33
N TYR A 127 1.66 -10.37 -2.86
CA TYR A 127 3.10 -10.41 -2.55
C TYR A 127 3.92 -10.29 -3.84
N THR A 128 4.98 -9.50 -3.80
CA THR A 128 5.83 -9.22 -4.98
C THR A 128 6.47 -10.49 -5.55
N HIS A 129 6.81 -11.45 -4.69
CA HIS A 129 7.44 -12.71 -5.12
C HIS A 129 6.46 -13.86 -5.39
N ASP A 130 5.14 -13.65 -5.28
CA ASP A 130 4.13 -14.60 -5.80
C ASP A 130 3.90 -14.38 -7.30
N GLN A 131 4.87 -14.84 -8.12
CA GLN A 131 4.83 -14.70 -9.57
C GLN A 131 3.62 -15.37 -10.22
N SER A 132 3.15 -16.48 -9.66
CA SER A 132 1.96 -17.19 -10.16
C SER A 132 0.69 -16.38 -9.92
N GLY A 133 0.57 -15.76 -8.73
CA GLY A 133 -0.52 -14.84 -8.41
C GLY A 133 -0.48 -13.61 -9.32
N ALA A 134 0.66 -12.92 -9.40
CA ALA A 134 0.83 -11.73 -10.22
C ALA A 134 0.47 -11.98 -11.69
N ARG A 135 1.00 -13.06 -12.29
CA ARG A 135 0.68 -13.44 -13.67
C ARG A 135 -0.81 -13.75 -13.87
N SER A 136 -1.42 -14.44 -12.91
CA SER A 136 -2.84 -14.77 -12.97
C SER A 136 -3.71 -13.49 -13.02
N PHE A 137 -3.45 -12.53 -12.12
CA PHE A 137 -4.21 -11.28 -12.09
C PHE A 137 -3.94 -10.40 -13.31
N LEU A 138 -2.70 -10.37 -13.82
CA LEU A 138 -2.38 -9.66 -15.06
C LEU A 138 -3.21 -10.22 -16.24
N TYR A 139 -3.28 -11.55 -16.41
CA TYR A 139 -4.11 -12.19 -17.44
C TYR A 139 -5.62 -11.99 -17.24
N ASN A 140 -6.05 -11.72 -16.01
CA ASN A 140 -7.42 -11.32 -15.72
C ASN A 140 -7.66 -9.80 -15.90
N GLY A 141 -6.72 -9.05 -16.49
CA GLY A 141 -6.88 -7.65 -16.86
C GLY A 141 -6.62 -6.64 -15.73
N PHE A 142 -5.87 -7.03 -14.70
CA PHE A 142 -5.44 -6.10 -13.65
C PHE A 142 -4.18 -5.35 -14.06
N GLY A 143 -4.08 -4.10 -13.63
CA GLY A 143 -2.89 -3.27 -13.76
C GLY A 143 -2.33 -2.88 -12.40
N LEU A 144 -1.02 -2.69 -12.31
CA LEU A 144 -0.34 -2.27 -11.09
C LEU A 144 -0.74 -0.83 -10.72
N ARG A 145 -1.20 -0.63 -9.48
CA ARG A 145 -1.60 0.67 -8.95
C ARG A 145 -0.63 1.21 -7.90
N CYS A 146 -0.34 0.43 -6.87
CA CYS A 146 0.48 0.85 -5.74
C CYS A 146 1.50 -0.24 -5.41
N ILE A 147 2.63 0.16 -4.84
CA ILE A 147 3.65 -0.72 -4.28
C ILE A 147 3.91 -0.33 -2.83
N ASP A 148 4.00 -1.31 -1.94
CA ASP A 148 4.42 -1.09 -0.57
C ASP A 148 5.85 -1.60 -0.40
N LEU A 149 6.65 -0.82 0.29
CA LEU A 149 8.08 -1.06 0.44
C LEU A 149 8.47 -0.95 1.92
N VAL A 150 9.49 -1.70 2.29
CA VAL A 150 10.03 -1.75 3.65
C VAL A 150 11.55 -1.59 3.64
N ARG A 151 12.06 -1.07 4.74
CA ARG A 151 13.49 -0.91 4.97
C ARG A 151 13.84 -1.14 6.43
N SER A 152 14.96 -1.86 6.72
CA SER A 152 15.63 -1.73 8.01
C SER A 152 16.39 -0.40 8.09
N ILE A 153 16.34 0.25 9.26
CA ILE A 153 17.09 1.47 9.56
C ILE A 153 18.32 1.19 10.45
N ASP A 154 18.69 -0.08 10.64
CA ASP A 154 19.92 -0.45 11.34
C ASP A 154 21.16 0.11 10.63
N VAL A 155 21.11 0.19 9.28
CA VAL A 155 22.16 0.80 8.46
C VAL A 155 21.60 2.02 7.73
N ILE A 156 22.07 3.20 8.13
CA ILE A 156 21.68 4.47 7.53
C ILE A 156 22.70 4.86 6.45
N PRO A 157 22.28 5.24 5.23
CA PRO A 157 23.19 5.72 4.20
C PRO A 157 23.92 6.99 4.64
N GLU A 158 25.12 7.20 4.10
CA GLU A 158 25.86 8.46 4.33
C GLU A 158 25.13 9.65 3.70
N ASP A 159 25.24 10.80 4.36
CA ASP A 159 24.72 12.06 3.85
C ASP A 159 25.42 12.43 2.53
N LYS A 160 24.66 12.95 1.57
CA LYS A 160 25.19 13.41 0.29
C LYS A 160 25.65 14.85 0.37
N THR A 161 26.72 15.17 -0.37
CA THR A 161 27.07 16.56 -0.64
C THR A 161 25.94 17.25 -1.40
N LEU A 162 25.45 18.35 -0.87
CA LEU A 162 24.35 19.10 -1.47
C LEU A 162 24.79 19.85 -2.73
N LYS A 163 23.99 19.75 -3.78
CA LYS A 163 24.17 20.49 -5.04
C LYS A 163 23.19 21.65 -5.12
N ILE A 164 23.29 22.56 -4.15
CA ILE A 164 22.52 23.79 -4.04
C ILE A 164 23.46 24.95 -3.68
N GLU A 165 23.15 26.17 -4.12
CA GLU A 165 24.05 27.31 -3.99
C GLU A 165 24.32 27.70 -2.53
N ASP A 166 23.34 27.54 -1.65
CA ASP A 166 23.39 28.03 -0.26
C ASP A 166 23.39 26.88 0.77
N GLN A 167 24.35 25.94 0.64
CA GLN A 167 24.45 24.73 1.47
C GLN A 167 24.51 25.00 2.98
N ARG A 168 25.01 26.15 3.41
CA ARG A 168 25.15 26.50 4.84
C ARG A 168 23.84 26.90 5.51
N LYS A 169 22.77 27.11 4.74
CA LYS A 169 21.45 27.51 5.24
C LYS A 169 20.43 26.38 5.19
N VAL A 170 20.86 25.12 4.98
CA VAL A 170 20.00 23.95 5.00
C VAL A 170 19.90 23.43 6.42
N GLU A 171 18.68 23.23 6.89
CA GLU A 171 18.35 22.67 8.18
C GLU A 171 17.36 21.50 7.99
N TYR A 172 17.55 20.45 8.78
CA TYR A 172 16.61 19.35 8.89
C TYR A 172 15.99 19.35 10.29
N VAL A 173 14.67 19.41 10.37
CA VAL A 173 13.95 19.60 11.63
C VAL A 173 12.73 18.68 11.69
N GLU A 174 12.36 18.29 12.91
CA GLU A 174 11.02 17.79 13.20
C GLU A 174 10.14 19.00 13.56
N LEU A 175 8.95 19.08 12.99
CA LEU A 175 8.01 20.18 13.22
C LEU A 175 6.99 19.81 14.28
N PHE A 176 6.74 20.72 15.21
CA PHE A 176 5.65 20.61 16.16
C PHE A 176 4.31 20.94 15.51
N ARG A 177 3.22 20.55 16.17
CA ARG A 177 1.86 20.67 15.60
C ARG A 177 1.51 22.09 15.13
N ASP A 178 1.89 23.11 15.91
CA ASP A 178 1.66 24.53 15.58
C ASP A 178 2.50 25.03 14.38
N GLU A 179 3.54 24.31 14.02
CA GLU A 179 4.38 24.62 12.86
C GLU A 179 3.91 23.92 11.55
N TRP A 180 2.94 23.00 11.60
CA TRP A 180 2.52 22.23 10.41
C TRP A 180 2.00 23.09 9.27
N VAL A 181 1.43 24.26 9.59
CA VAL A 181 0.99 25.24 8.59
C VAL A 181 2.13 25.69 7.66
N LEU A 182 3.39 25.62 8.11
CA LEU A 182 4.55 25.92 7.28
C LEU A 182 4.74 24.96 6.10
N LEU A 183 4.03 23.83 6.09
CA LEU A 183 4.05 22.82 5.03
C LEU A 183 2.85 22.91 4.07
N LEU A 184 1.97 23.88 4.24
CA LEU A 184 0.73 23.97 3.43
C LEU A 184 1.03 24.05 1.93
N ASP A 185 2.03 24.84 1.53
CA ASP A 185 2.45 24.94 0.14
C ASP A 185 3.01 23.62 -0.40
N GLN A 186 3.77 22.88 0.43
CA GLN A 186 4.35 21.59 0.04
C GLN A 186 3.27 20.51 -0.07
N HIS A 187 2.25 20.53 0.82
CA HIS A 187 1.08 19.65 0.69
C HIS A 187 0.32 19.91 -0.60
N ASN A 188 0.03 21.17 -0.89
CA ASN A 188 -0.64 21.55 -2.13
C ASN A 188 0.23 21.30 -3.36
N GLY A 189 1.56 21.38 -3.22
CA GLY A 189 2.53 20.96 -4.23
C GLY A 189 2.44 19.47 -4.54
N LEU A 190 2.30 18.61 -3.52
CA LEU A 190 2.06 17.17 -3.70
C LEU A 190 0.72 16.91 -4.41
N ILE A 191 -0.36 17.55 -3.95
CA ILE A 191 -1.69 17.45 -4.56
C ILE A 191 -1.63 17.85 -6.04
N SER A 192 -0.99 18.97 -6.36
CA SER A 192 -0.79 19.41 -7.74
C SER A 192 0.01 18.40 -8.56
N HIS A 193 1.10 17.86 -8.00
CA HIS A 193 1.93 16.84 -8.64
C HIS A 193 1.11 15.58 -8.98
N LEU A 194 0.34 15.06 -8.04
CA LEU A 194 -0.50 13.88 -8.24
C LEU A 194 -1.69 14.13 -9.17
N SER A 195 -2.19 15.37 -9.21
CA SER A 195 -3.32 15.75 -10.07
C SER A 195 -2.97 15.85 -11.56
N ASN A 196 -1.69 15.93 -11.88
CA ASN A 196 -1.19 16.05 -13.25
C ASN A 196 -0.63 14.72 -13.80
N SER A 197 -0.19 14.75 -15.06
CA SER A 197 0.45 13.59 -15.71
C SER A 197 1.73 13.17 -14.96
N PRO A 198 1.96 11.87 -14.80
CA PRO A 198 1.17 10.74 -15.32
C PRO A 198 0.12 10.21 -14.33
N SER A 199 -0.01 10.78 -13.15
CA SER A 199 -0.82 10.20 -12.06
C SER A 199 -2.33 10.46 -12.25
N PHE A 200 -2.70 11.68 -12.64
CA PHE A 200 -4.11 12.11 -12.86
C PHE A 200 -5.05 11.83 -11.68
N MET A 201 -4.55 11.90 -10.44
CA MET A 201 -5.31 11.70 -9.21
C MET A 201 -5.78 13.05 -8.69
N LYS A 202 -7.09 13.28 -8.65
CA LYS A 202 -7.66 14.55 -8.20
C LYS A 202 -7.94 14.55 -6.71
N PHE A 203 -7.25 15.44 -6.01
CA PHE A 203 -7.50 15.76 -4.61
C PHE A 203 -7.91 17.23 -4.49
N THR A 204 -8.66 17.55 -3.44
CA THR A 204 -8.97 18.94 -3.10
C THR A 204 -7.76 19.59 -2.44
N PRO A 205 -7.32 20.77 -2.91
CA PRO A 205 -6.30 21.53 -2.21
C PRO A 205 -6.69 21.82 -0.76
N LEU A 206 -5.70 21.81 0.12
CA LEU A 206 -5.88 22.07 1.55
C LEU A 206 -5.80 23.57 1.83
N ASP A 207 -6.63 24.02 2.73
CA ASP A 207 -6.37 25.20 3.55
C ASP A 207 -5.84 24.78 4.92
N GLU A 208 -5.53 25.76 5.79
CA GLU A 208 -5.00 25.51 7.11
C GLU A 208 -5.94 24.65 7.96
N ALA A 209 -7.24 24.92 7.94
CA ALA A 209 -8.23 24.17 8.71
C ALA A 209 -8.30 22.70 8.25
N ALA A 210 -8.32 22.46 6.94
CA ALA A 210 -8.33 21.12 6.36
C ALA A 210 -7.05 20.35 6.67
N LEU A 211 -5.88 21.01 6.68
CA LEU A 211 -4.61 20.40 7.07
C LEU A 211 -4.68 19.82 8.48
N TYR A 212 -5.15 20.60 9.45
CA TYR A 212 -5.26 20.16 10.83
C TYR A 212 -6.37 19.13 11.06
N GLN A 213 -7.48 19.22 10.32
CA GLN A 213 -8.59 18.24 10.42
C GLN A 213 -8.22 16.86 9.85
N GLN A 214 -7.45 16.83 8.77
CA GLN A 214 -7.05 15.59 8.11
C GLN A 214 -5.81 14.93 8.75
N THR A 215 -5.20 15.61 9.72
CA THR A 215 -3.98 15.14 10.37
C THR A 215 -4.29 14.72 11.80
N THR A 216 -4.13 13.42 12.09
CA THR A 216 -4.31 12.86 13.43
C THR A 216 -3.14 13.23 14.36
N GLU A 217 -3.31 13.06 15.66
CA GLU A 217 -2.30 13.47 16.66
C GLU A 217 -1.05 12.57 16.68
N ASP A 218 -1.16 11.35 16.15
CA ASP A 218 -0.11 10.33 16.03
C ASP A 218 0.86 10.57 14.88
N VAL A 219 0.63 11.64 14.10
CA VAL A 219 1.45 11.96 12.93
C VAL A 219 2.63 12.85 13.27
N ARG A 220 3.77 12.58 12.64
CA ARG A 220 5.01 13.36 12.77
C ARG A 220 5.42 13.94 11.43
N TYR A 221 5.89 15.18 11.43
CA TYR A 221 6.40 15.84 10.23
C TYR A 221 7.88 16.19 10.39
N PHE A 222 8.64 15.82 9.37
CA PHE A 222 10.05 16.20 9.23
C PHE A 222 10.22 17.05 7.99
N ALA A 223 10.94 18.16 8.12
CA ALA A 223 11.11 19.11 7.03
C ALA A 223 12.58 19.40 6.74
N ALA A 224 12.86 19.66 5.47
CA ALA A 224 14.09 20.36 5.07
C ALA A 224 13.76 21.84 4.85
N LYS A 225 14.48 22.71 5.54
CA LYS A 225 14.37 24.17 5.40
C LYS A 225 15.60 24.70 4.64
N VAL A 226 15.37 25.58 3.69
CA VAL A 226 16.41 26.38 3.00
C VAL A 226 16.10 27.83 3.24
N ASN A 227 17.03 28.59 3.86
CA ASN A 227 16.81 29.99 4.26
C ASN A 227 15.52 30.13 5.12
N ALA A 228 15.34 29.25 6.10
CA ALA A 228 14.19 29.18 7.00
C ALA A 228 12.83 28.82 6.35
N ARG A 229 12.75 28.61 5.03
CA ARG A 229 11.53 28.17 4.31
C ARG A 229 11.52 26.65 4.15
N CYS A 230 10.43 25.99 4.47
CA CYS A 230 10.24 24.58 4.18
C CYS A 230 10.22 24.37 2.66
N VAL A 231 11.00 23.39 2.16
CA VAL A 231 11.10 23.05 0.74
C VAL A 231 10.86 21.57 0.46
N ALA A 232 10.85 20.76 1.51
CA ALA A 232 10.54 19.33 1.44
C ALA A 232 10.04 18.84 2.78
N TYR A 233 9.25 17.76 2.76
CA TYR A 233 8.82 17.09 3.98
C TYR A 233 8.70 15.58 3.83
N ILE A 234 8.75 14.89 4.96
CA ILE A 234 8.36 13.50 5.17
C ILE A 234 7.35 13.48 6.33
N LYS A 235 6.19 12.90 6.09
CA LYS A 235 5.13 12.67 7.07
C LYS A 235 5.17 11.22 7.51
N LEU A 236 5.19 10.96 8.80
CA LEU A 236 5.19 9.62 9.38
C LEU A 236 3.92 9.37 10.20
N SER A 237 3.52 8.09 10.25
CA SER A 237 2.49 7.56 11.15
C SER A 237 2.97 6.21 11.71
N ASP A 238 2.51 5.83 12.88
CA ASP A 238 2.65 4.48 13.45
C ASP A 238 1.72 3.48 12.75
N ARG A 239 0.69 3.95 12.04
CA ARG A 239 -0.23 3.13 11.26
C ARG A 239 0.33 2.86 9.87
N GLY A 240 0.31 1.59 9.49
CA GLY A 240 0.71 1.14 8.16
C GLY A 240 -0.49 0.82 7.26
N GLU A 241 -0.19 0.46 6.02
CA GLU A 241 -1.19 0.09 5.01
C GLU A 241 -1.74 -1.34 5.20
N ASN A 242 -1.05 -2.17 5.99
CA ASN A 242 -1.41 -3.56 6.17
C ASN A 242 -0.76 -4.13 7.44
N PHE A 243 -1.15 -5.35 7.82
CA PHE A 243 -0.72 -6.01 9.06
C PHE A 243 0.82 -6.16 9.19
N ALA A 244 1.57 -6.20 8.09
CA ALA A 244 3.03 -6.33 8.12
C ALA A 244 3.71 -5.00 8.48
N THR A 245 3.01 -3.89 8.39
CA THR A 245 3.51 -2.56 8.70
C THR A 245 2.92 -1.95 9.98
N GLU A 246 2.06 -2.71 10.67
CA GLU A 246 1.46 -2.34 11.97
C GLU A 246 2.17 -3.08 13.12
N VAL A 247 3.48 -2.84 13.29
CA VAL A 247 4.29 -3.39 14.37
C VAL A 247 4.98 -2.27 15.16
N ASP A 248 5.17 -2.47 16.47
CA ASP A 248 5.66 -1.43 17.41
C ASP A 248 7.04 -0.86 17.02
N GLU A 249 7.88 -1.64 16.35
CA GLU A 249 9.24 -1.24 15.95
C GLU A 249 9.29 -0.50 14.60
N MET A 250 8.14 -0.16 14.01
CA MET A 250 8.04 0.41 12.66
C MET A 250 7.30 1.73 12.64
N MET A 251 7.79 2.67 11.84
CA MET A 251 7.06 3.85 11.42
C MET A 251 6.82 3.80 9.92
N ASN A 252 5.78 4.48 9.45
CA ASN A 252 5.37 4.45 8.04
C ASN A 252 5.35 5.86 7.45
N ILE A 253 5.96 6.03 6.28
CA ILE A 253 5.89 7.27 5.51
C ILE A 253 4.55 7.30 4.80
N CYS A 254 3.66 8.19 5.24
CA CYS A 254 2.31 8.37 4.72
C CYS A 254 2.13 9.69 3.95
N GLY A 255 3.22 10.41 3.66
CA GLY A 255 3.23 11.62 2.87
C GLY A 255 4.65 12.13 2.65
N ALA A 256 4.94 12.56 1.42
CA ALA A 256 6.30 12.90 1.03
C ALA A 256 6.31 13.84 -0.16
N TYR A 257 7.02 14.97 -0.04
CA TYR A 257 7.18 15.90 -1.15
C TYR A 257 8.52 16.64 -1.07
N CYS A 258 9.04 16.95 -2.23
CA CYS A 258 10.19 17.83 -2.41
C CYS A 258 9.91 18.76 -3.60
N GLU A 259 10.07 20.05 -3.40
CA GLU A 259 9.95 21.03 -4.47
C GLU A 259 10.87 20.70 -5.63
N THR A 260 10.40 20.93 -6.85
CA THR A 260 11.06 20.46 -8.08
C THR A 260 12.48 20.96 -8.22
N GLU A 261 12.75 22.20 -7.82
CA GLU A 261 14.08 22.82 -7.89
C GLU A 261 15.13 22.15 -6.98
N TYR A 262 14.70 21.48 -5.90
CA TYR A 262 15.59 20.77 -4.97
C TYR A 262 15.72 19.28 -5.26
N ARG A 263 14.97 18.76 -6.25
CA ARG A 263 15.07 17.35 -6.65
C ARG A 263 16.43 17.06 -7.27
N GLY A 264 17.00 15.90 -6.94
CA GLY A 264 18.33 15.52 -7.44
C GLY A 264 19.52 16.23 -6.78
N SER A 265 19.29 17.21 -5.90
CA SER A 265 20.34 17.96 -5.20
C SER A 265 21.01 17.22 -4.04
N GLY A 266 20.47 16.08 -3.60
CA GLY A 266 20.87 15.39 -2.36
C GLY A 266 20.04 15.79 -1.13
N LEU A 267 19.31 16.92 -1.16
CA LEU A 267 18.58 17.46 -0.03
C LEU A 267 17.54 16.45 0.53
N TYR A 268 16.73 15.85 -0.33
CA TYR A 268 15.70 14.91 0.11
C TYR A 268 16.29 13.58 0.61
N HIS A 269 17.43 13.15 0.07
CA HIS A 269 18.16 12.01 0.59
C HIS A 269 18.65 12.28 2.03
N ASN A 270 19.23 13.45 2.28
CA ASN A 270 19.71 13.81 3.62
C ASN A 270 18.55 13.99 4.62
N LEU A 271 17.38 14.49 4.15
CA LEU A 271 16.17 14.51 4.98
C LEU A 271 15.76 13.08 5.39
N LEU A 272 15.77 12.11 4.46
CA LEU A 272 15.49 10.72 4.78
C LEU A 272 16.52 10.16 5.78
N CYS A 273 17.81 10.46 5.60
CA CYS A 273 18.85 10.06 6.56
C CYS A 273 18.62 10.67 7.95
N TYR A 274 18.23 11.94 8.02
CA TYR A 274 17.88 12.62 9.28
C TYR A 274 16.71 11.92 9.99
N VAL A 275 15.64 11.61 9.25
CA VAL A 275 14.48 10.85 9.76
C VAL A 275 14.92 9.50 10.33
N MET A 276 15.70 8.73 9.57
CA MET A 276 16.17 7.42 10.02
C MET A 276 17.05 7.50 11.27
N LYS A 277 17.98 8.48 11.35
CA LYS A 277 18.80 8.72 12.54
C LYS A 277 17.94 9.03 13.77
N LYS A 278 16.91 9.86 13.59
CA LYS A 278 15.98 10.21 14.66
C LYS A 278 15.19 9.00 15.14
N LEU A 279 14.57 8.25 14.23
CA LEU A 279 13.82 7.04 14.57
C LEU A 279 14.69 5.96 15.24
N GLN A 280 15.90 5.74 14.73
CA GLN A 280 16.84 4.78 15.32
C GLN A 280 17.20 5.17 16.77
N SER A 281 17.39 6.47 17.04
CA SER A 281 17.68 6.98 18.40
C SER A 281 16.50 6.80 19.37
N GLU A 282 15.29 6.62 18.85
CA GLU A 282 14.05 6.37 19.60
C GLU A 282 13.72 4.88 19.73
N GLY A 283 14.53 4.00 19.13
CA GLY A 283 14.38 2.55 19.24
C GLY A 283 13.60 1.88 18.10
N TYR A 284 13.16 2.64 17.10
CA TYR A 284 12.58 2.04 15.90
C TYR A 284 13.66 1.32 15.06
N ARG A 285 13.25 0.29 14.35
CA ARG A 285 14.14 -0.54 13.53
C ARG A 285 13.73 -0.62 12.07
N LEU A 286 12.47 -0.33 11.77
CA LEU A 286 11.88 -0.47 10.45
C LEU A 286 11.22 0.83 10.01
N LEU A 287 11.21 1.04 8.70
CA LEU A 287 10.51 2.14 8.05
C LEU A 287 9.78 1.60 6.82
N GLY A 288 8.48 1.87 6.75
CA GLY A 288 7.62 1.55 5.61
C GLY A 288 7.34 2.75 4.75
N VAL A 289 6.99 2.51 3.50
CA VAL A 289 6.47 3.51 2.58
C VAL A 289 5.64 2.83 1.50
N ASP A 290 4.56 3.48 1.09
CA ASP A 290 3.82 3.12 -0.12
C ASP A 290 3.95 4.22 -1.18
N CYS A 291 3.73 3.87 -2.43
CA CYS A 291 3.55 4.86 -3.48
C CYS A 291 2.80 4.30 -4.69
N GLU A 292 2.12 5.19 -5.40
CA GLU A 292 1.54 4.85 -6.69
C GLU A 292 2.62 4.44 -7.69
N SER A 293 2.45 3.27 -8.30
CA SER A 293 3.41 2.69 -9.25
C SER A 293 3.61 3.56 -10.49
N PHE A 294 2.60 4.32 -10.87
CA PHE A 294 2.62 5.26 -12.00
C PHE A 294 3.13 6.67 -11.63
N ASN A 295 3.61 6.90 -10.39
CA ASN A 295 4.38 8.07 -10.01
C ASN A 295 5.89 7.78 -10.15
N PRO A 296 6.51 8.06 -11.31
CA PRO A 296 7.90 7.67 -11.57
C PRO A 296 8.90 8.38 -10.64
N THR A 297 8.53 9.55 -10.13
CA THR A 297 9.38 10.33 -9.23
C THR A 297 9.50 9.67 -7.87
N ALA A 298 8.36 9.34 -7.25
CA ALA A 298 8.32 8.64 -5.95
C ALA A 298 8.92 7.23 -6.09
N ARG A 299 8.40 6.42 -7.03
CA ARG A 299 8.88 5.07 -7.27
C ARG A 299 10.40 5.04 -7.53
N GLY A 300 10.90 5.92 -8.39
CA GLY A 300 12.33 5.99 -8.71
C GLY A 300 13.20 6.45 -7.54
N PHE A 301 12.63 7.14 -6.54
CA PHE A 301 13.33 7.47 -5.30
C PHE A 301 13.27 6.30 -4.30
N TRP A 302 12.08 5.79 -3.99
CA TRP A 302 11.91 4.80 -2.93
C TRP A 302 12.60 3.48 -3.24
N LEU A 303 12.53 2.97 -4.47
CA LEU A 303 13.22 1.73 -4.90
C LEU A 303 14.76 1.78 -4.79
N LYS A 304 15.36 2.95 -4.57
CA LYS A 304 16.81 3.06 -4.29
C LYS A 304 17.14 2.71 -2.83
N TYR A 305 16.17 2.83 -1.94
CA TYR A 305 16.42 2.75 -0.50
C TYR A 305 15.60 1.68 0.20
N PHE A 306 14.49 1.27 -0.37
CA PHE A 306 13.54 0.31 0.18
C PHE A 306 13.38 -0.89 -0.74
N LYS A 307 12.93 -2.01 -0.18
CA LYS A 307 12.56 -3.22 -0.93
C LYS A 307 11.05 -3.33 -1.00
N GLU A 308 10.54 -3.57 -2.20
CA GLU A 308 9.11 -3.82 -2.40
C GLU A 308 8.74 -5.23 -1.92
N TYR A 309 7.57 -5.34 -1.32
CA TYR A 309 7.01 -6.61 -0.85
C TYR A 309 5.56 -6.82 -1.25
N THR A 310 4.85 -5.76 -1.68
CA THR A 310 3.51 -5.90 -2.26
C THR A 310 3.37 -5.18 -3.59
N HIS A 311 2.46 -5.74 -4.39
CA HIS A 311 1.91 -5.14 -5.59
C HIS A 311 0.39 -5.06 -5.47
N SER A 312 -0.15 -3.88 -5.19
CA SER A 312 -1.59 -3.65 -5.24
C SER A 312 -2.02 -3.43 -6.69
N VAL A 313 -2.82 -4.35 -7.21
CA VAL A 313 -3.31 -4.32 -8.59
C VAL A 313 -4.80 -4.04 -8.64
N VAL A 314 -5.25 -3.37 -9.70
CA VAL A 314 -6.65 -2.96 -9.86
C VAL A 314 -7.14 -3.28 -11.27
N ARG A 315 -8.41 -3.69 -11.36
CA ARG A 315 -9.13 -3.86 -12.62
C ARG A 315 -10.43 -3.06 -12.59
N ARG A 316 -10.66 -2.28 -13.65
CA ARG A 316 -11.97 -1.70 -13.96
C ARG A 316 -12.80 -2.70 -14.76
N ILE A 317 -14.06 -2.90 -14.35
CA ILE A 317 -15.02 -3.73 -15.05
C ILE A 317 -15.86 -2.84 -15.96
N ASP A 318 -16.24 -3.35 -17.13
CA ASP A 318 -17.13 -2.70 -18.07
C ASP A 318 -18.46 -2.38 -17.39
N GLU A 319 -18.87 -1.11 -17.42
CA GLU A 319 -20.07 -0.62 -16.76
C GLU A 319 -21.33 -1.27 -17.27
N LYS A 320 -21.40 -1.52 -18.59
CA LYS A 320 -22.57 -2.14 -19.22
C LYS A 320 -22.74 -3.58 -18.76
N ALA A 321 -21.66 -4.33 -18.64
CA ALA A 321 -21.71 -5.71 -18.12
C ALA A 321 -22.21 -5.75 -16.66
N VAL A 322 -21.83 -4.78 -15.83
CA VAL A 322 -22.32 -4.66 -14.45
C VAL A 322 -23.80 -4.29 -14.42
N ASP A 323 -24.20 -3.30 -15.23
CA ASP A 323 -25.59 -2.83 -15.28
C ASP A 323 -26.55 -3.92 -15.80
N GLU A 324 -26.10 -4.75 -16.73
CA GLU A 324 -26.86 -5.92 -17.20
C GLU A 324 -27.01 -6.98 -16.10
N ALA A 325 -25.92 -7.36 -15.42
CA ALA A 325 -25.95 -8.35 -14.34
C ALA A 325 -26.81 -7.94 -13.13
N MET A 326 -26.96 -6.62 -12.90
CA MET A 326 -27.86 -6.10 -11.86
C MET A 326 -29.35 -6.17 -12.24
N LYS A 327 -29.69 -6.20 -13.53
CA LYS A 327 -31.07 -6.30 -14.00
C LYS A 327 -31.60 -7.74 -13.99
N GLU A 328 -30.71 -8.72 -13.96
CA GLU A 328 -31.05 -10.14 -13.95
C GLU A 328 -31.37 -10.69 -12.54
N GLN A 329 -31.35 -9.84 -11.51
CA GLN A 329 -31.74 -10.17 -10.12
C GLN A 329 -33.19 -9.81 -9.84
#